data_af867673213e70af8f806069c55a6c4d
#
_entry.id   af867673213e70af8f806069c55a6c4d
#
_cell.length_a   1.000
_cell.length_b   1.000
_cell.length_c   1.000
_cell.angle_alpha   90.00
_cell.angle_beta   90.00
_cell.angle_gamma   90.00
#
_symmetry.space_group_name_H-M   'P 1'
#
loop_
_entity.id
_entity.type
_entity.pdbx_description
1 polymer ?
#
loop_
_entity_poly.entity_id
_entity_poly.type
_entity_poly.pdbx_seq_one_letter_code
_entity_poly.pdbx_strand_id
1 'polypeptide(L)'
;MAEQNFNRLVTQVTPSNTLTIATYNIHACIGSDGQFDPARIAAVLQELDADIIALQEVEHHSIDELDLLEYLAYQTGHEALAGPTLFRETRHYGNALLTRLPLRSFKHIDLSFSGCEPRGAIEATFDVAGYELQVIATHLGLKPAERRWQVKQLLEIKSQQEADISCLLGDVNEWLLWGRPLRWLHQHFSAQPHLPTFPAGWPVFALDRIWISPQRCQIKLSVHKTALARQASDHLPLVVKMRF
;
A
#
# COMPACT_ATOMS: atom_id res chain seq x y z
N MET A 1 -8.85 -44.54 -27.25
CA MET A 1 -8.57 -44.09 -25.90
C MET A 1 -7.19 -43.43 -25.94
N ALA A 2 -7.16 -42.11 -26.00
CA ALA A 2 -5.91 -41.33 -26.01
C ALA A 2 -6.01 -40.34 -24.85
N GLU A 3 -5.27 -40.63 -23.79
CA GLU A 3 -5.11 -39.72 -22.65
C GLU A 3 -4.21 -38.53 -23.06
N GLN A 4 -4.80 -37.37 -23.14
CA GLN A 4 -4.03 -36.12 -23.33
C GLN A 4 -3.46 -35.69 -21.99
N ASN A 5 -2.16 -35.92 -21.80
CA ASN A 5 -1.38 -35.37 -20.72
C ASN A 5 -1.28 -33.85 -20.91
N PHE A 6 -2.06 -33.07 -20.13
CA PHE A 6 -1.84 -31.64 -19.93
C PHE A 6 -0.64 -31.43 -19.00
N ASN A 7 0.55 -31.41 -19.57
CA ASN A 7 1.75 -30.95 -18.88
C ASN A 7 1.65 -29.42 -18.71
N ARG A 8 1.14 -28.99 -17.56
CA ARG A 8 1.21 -27.59 -17.13
C ARG A 8 2.68 -27.25 -16.91
N LEU A 9 3.27 -26.53 -17.85
CA LEU A 9 4.58 -25.90 -17.69
C LEU A 9 4.50 -24.91 -16.51
N VAL A 10 4.85 -25.39 -15.34
CA VAL A 10 5.18 -24.51 -14.21
C VAL A 10 6.49 -23.83 -14.61
N THR A 11 6.39 -22.64 -15.16
CA THR A 11 7.53 -21.75 -15.31
C THR A 11 8.10 -21.51 -13.92
N GLN A 12 9.23 -22.13 -13.61
CA GLN A 12 10.03 -21.77 -12.44
C GLN A 12 10.51 -20.33 -12.66
N VAL A 13 9.79 -19.39 -12.09
CA VAL A 13 10.28 -18.03 -11.95
C VAL A 13 11.49 -18.14 -11.02
N THR A 14 12.68 -17.98 -11.56
CA THR A 14 13.90 -17.78 -10.76
C THR A 14 13.60 -16.64 -9.79
N PRO A 15 13.70 -16.84 -8.48
CA PRO A 15 13.37 -15.77 -7.53
C PRO A 15 14.28 -14.58 -7.82
N SER A 16 13.72 -13.47 -8.25
CA SER A 16 14.48 -12.23 -8.30
C SER A 16 14.86 -11.92 -6.86
N ASN A 17 16.17 -11.77 -6.58
CA ASN A 17 16.65 -11.38 -5.25
C ASN A 17 16.17 -9.97 -4.85
N THR A 18 15.21 -9.41 -5.56
CA THR A 18 14.72 -8.05 -5.36
C THR A 18 13.19 -8.06 -5.28
N LEU A 19 12.66 -7.44 -4.25
CA LEU A 19 11.24 -7.17 -4.03
C LEU A 19 11.00 -5.68 -4.09
N THR A 20 10.00 -5.25 -4.86
CA THR A 20 9.57 -3.86 -4.95
C THR A 20 8.20 -3.71 -4.30
N ILE A 21 8.09 -2.85 -3.30
CA ILE A 21 6.83 -2.52 -2.62
C ILE A 21 6.57 -1.01 -2.77
N ALA A 22 5.32 -0.63 -3.04
CA ALA A 22 4.92 0.76 -3.17
C ALA A 22 3.71 1.08 -2.29
N THR A 23 3.57 2.34 -1.90
CA THR A 23 2.33 2.91 -1.36
C THR A 23 1.94 4.14 -2.17
N TYR A 24 0.65 4.30 -2.43
CA TYR A 24 0.14 5.39 -3.23
C TYR A 24 -1.30 5.76 -2.82
N ASN A 25 -1.48 6.97 -2.29
CA ASN A 25 -2.81 7.56 -2.15
C ASN A 25 -3.26 8.04 -3.54
N ILE A 26 -4.29 7.40 -4.10
CA ILE A 26 -4.76 7.63 -5.47
C ILE A 26 -5.84 8.72 -5.57
N HIS A 27 -6.23 9.33 -4.44
CA HIS A 27 -7.20 10.42 -4.36
C HIS A 27 -8.47 10.13 -5.18
N ALA A 28 -9.09 8.96 -4.98
CA ALA A 28 -10.25 8.48 -5.75
C ALA A 28 -10.09 8.59 -7.28
N CYS A 29 -8.88 8.47 -7.79
CA CYS A 29 -8.50 8.67 -9.20
C CYS A 29 -8.76 10.09 -9.73
N ILE A 30 -8.86 11.09 -8.85
CA ILE A 30 -9.01 12.51 -9.23
C ILE A 30 -7.62 13.13 -9.30
N GLY A 31 -7.22 13.54 -10.50
CA GLY A 31 -5.93 14.17 -10.73
C GLY A 31 -5.85 15.61 -10.23
N SER A 32 -4.64 16.20 -10.28
CA SER A 32 -4.39 17.61 -9.94
C SER A 32 -5.14 18.60 -10.84
N ASP A 33 -5.67 18.14 -11.96
CA ASP A 33 -6.56 18.86 -12.88
C ASP A 33 -8.05 18.74 -12.51
N GLY A 34 -8.38 18.03 -11.42
CA GLY A 34 -9.75 17.79 -10.99
C GLY A 34 -10.51 16.76 -11.84
N GLN A 35 -9.85 16.06 -12.77
CA GLN A 35 -10.47 15.07 -13.63
C GLN A 35 -10.35 13.67 -13.03
N PHE A 36 -11.48 12.93 -13.04
CA PHE A 36 -11.48 11.50 -12.71
C PHE A 36 -10.89 10.72 -13.90
N ASP A 37 -9.77 10.04 -13.67
CA ASP A 37 -9.04 9.31 -14.71
C ASP A 37 -8.35 8.05 -14.15
N PRO A 38 -9.07 6.93 -14.04
CA PRO A 38 -8.49 5.65 -13.60
C PRO A 38 -7.39 5.12 -14.52
N ALA A 39 -7.46 5.40 -15.82
CA ALA A 39 -6.43 4.96 -16.77
C ALA A 39 -5.08 5.63 -16.47
N ARG A 40 -5.12 6.88 -16.03
CA ARG A 40 -3.94 7.62 -15.59
C ARG A 40 -3.32 6.99 -14.35
N ILE A 41 -4.13 6.59 -13.37
CA ILE A 41 -3.65 5.85 -12.19
C ILE A 41 -3.05 4.51 -12.62
N ALA A 42 -3.75 3.72 -13.45
CA ALA A 42 -3.25 2.45 -13.96
C ALA A 42 -1.87 2.60 -14.64
N ALA A 43 -1.69 3.64 -15.45
CA ALA A 43 -0.41 3.93 -16.10
C ALA A 43 0.71 4.26 -15.09
N VAL A 44 0.42 5.02 -14.02
CA VAL A 44 1.39 5.25 -12.92
C VAL A 44 1.75 3.93 -12.23
N LEU A 45 0.76 3.08 -11.92
CA LEU A 45 1.01 1.78 -11.31
C LEU A 45 1.87 0.87 -12.20
N GLN A 46 1.71 0.93 -13.52
CA GLN A 46 2.57 0.23 -14.49
C GLN A 46 4.00 0.79 -14.48
N GLU A 47 4.19 2.12 -14.38
CA GLU A 47 5.53 2.73 -14.24
C GLU A 47 6.24 2.29 -12.96
N LEU A 48 5.51 2.03 -11.86
CA LEU A 48 6.07 1.57 -10.59
C LEU A 48 6.67 0.17 -10.72
N ASP A 49 6.06 -0.70 -11.52
CA ASP A 49 6.42 -2.12 -11.71
C ASP A 49 6.76 -2.78 -10.36
N ALA A 50 5.87 -2.61 -9.39
CA ALA A 50 6.06 -3.11 -8.04
C ALA A 50 5.37 -4.46 -7.85
N ASP A 51 5.93 -5.32 -7.00
CA ASP A 51 5.35 -6.64 -6.68
C ASP A 51 4.15 -6.54 -5.75
N ILE A 52 4.17 -5.52 -4.85
CA ILE A 52 3.09 -5.22 -3.91
C ILE A 52 2.84 -3.71 -3.93
N ILE A 53 1.57 -3.29 -4.04
CA ILE A 53 1.18 -1.88 -4.01
C ILE A 53 0.04 -1.68 -3.03
N ALA A 54 0.28 -0.87 -2.00
CA ALA A 54 -0.78 -0.42 -1.09
C ALA A 54 -1.42 0.85 -1.62
N LEU A 55 -2.72 0.81 -1.87
CA LEU A 55 -3.50 1.95 -2.35
C LEU A 55 -4.34 2.51 -1.20
N GLN A 56 -4.43 3.84 -1.14
CA GLN A 56 -5.33 4.56 -0.26
C GLN A 56 -6.33 5.37 -1.09
N GLU A 57 -7.46 5.68 -0.50
CA GLU A 57 -8.56 6.41 -1.14
C GLU A 57 -9.10 5.73 -2.40
N VAL A 58 -9.20 4.40 -2.35
CA VAL A 58 -9.87 3.64 -3.41
C VAL A 58 -11.37 3.78 -3.23
N GLU A 59 -12.03 4.47 -4.14
CA GLU A 59 -13.48 4.59 -4.16
C GLU A 59 -14.08 3.58 -5.15
N HIS A 60 -15.15 2.92 -4.73
CA HIS A 60 -15.85 1.96 -5.59
C HIS A 60 -16.58 2.69 -6.72
N HIS A 61 -16.13 2.50 -7.95
CA HIS A 61 -16.75 2.98 -9.17
C HIS A 61 -16.80 1.86 -10.20
N SER A 62 -17.88 1.76 -10.95
CA SER A 62 -17.96 0.86 -12.10
C SER A 62 -17.29 1.49 -13.32
N ILE A 63 -16.35 0.78 -13.92
CA ILE A 63 -15.61 1.17 -15.13
C ILE A 63 -15.69 0.02 -16.11
N ASP A 64 -16.34 0.23 -17.26
CA ASP A 64 -16.50 -0.80 -18.30
C ASP A 64 -16.98 -2.15 -17.75
N GLU A 65 -18.01 -2.13 -16.87
CA GLU A 65 -18.57 -3.30 -16.16
C GLU A 65 -17.70 -3.90 -15.03
N LEU A 66 -16.48 -3.39 -14.82
CA LEU A 66 -15.61 -3.79 -13.71
C LEU A 66 -15.69 -2.78 -12.55
N ASP A 67 -15.42 -3.24 -11.34
CA ASP A 67 -15.09 -2.33 -10.25
C ASP A 67 -13.73 -1.64 -10.48
N LEU A 68 -13.57 -0.40 -10.00
CA LEU A 68 -12.31 0.35 -10.11
C LEU A 68 -11.09 -0.49 -9.67
N LEU A 69 -11.21 -1.18 -8.55
CA LEU A 69 -10.10 -1.98 -8.03
C LEU A 69 -9.78 -3.17 -8.94
N GLU A 70 -10.79 -3.85 -9.47
CA GLU A 70 -10.63 -4.94 -10.45
C GLU A 70 -10.02 -4.41 -11.75
N TYR A 71 -10.47 -3.24 -12.23
CA TYR A 71 -9.87 -2.57 -13.38
C TYR A 71 -8.37 -2.31 -13.17
N LEU A 72 -7.98 -1.71 -12.04
CA LEU A 72 -6.57 -1.41 -11.73
C LEU A 72 -5.74 -2.70 -11.64
N ALA A 73 -6.27 -3.74 -10.99
CA ALA A 73 -5.61 -5.03 -10.88
C ALA A 73 -5.40 -5.68 -12.26
N TYR A 74 -6.44 -5.68 -13.11
CA TYR A 74 -6.35 -6.20 -14.47
C TYR A 74 -5.31 -5.47 -15.32
N GLN A 75 -5.31 -4.12 -15.30
CA GLN A 75 -4.38 -3.29 -16.07
C GLN A 75 -2.92 -3.48 -15.66
N THR A 76 -2.68 -3.92 -14.44
CA THR A 76 -1.32 -4.03 -13.87
C THR A 76 -0.85 -5.46 -13.66
N GLY A 77 -1.71 -6.45 -13.93
CA GLY A 77 -1.41 -7.88 -13.76
C GLY A 77 -1.22 -8.29 -12.31
N HIS A 78 -2.02 -7.69 -11.39
CA HIS A 78 -2.02 -8.01 -9.98
C HIS A 78 -3.31 -8.73 -9.57
N GLU A 79 -3.25 -9.42 -8.44
CA GLU A 79 -4.43 -9.77 -7.64
C GLU A 79 -4.78 -8.63 -6.69
N ALA A 80 -6.07 -8.39 -6.47
CA ALA A 80 -6.57 -7.32 -5.63
C ALA A 80 -7.10 -7.83 -4.30
N LEU A 81 -6.70 -7.21 -3.20
CA LEU A 81 -7.23 -7.42 -1.86
C LEU A 81 -7.93 -6.13 -1.42
N ALA A 82 -9.26 -6.14 -1.41
CA ALA A 82 -10.04 -4.98 -0.98
C ALA A 82 -10.01 -4.83 0.54
N GLY A 83 -9.87 -3.60 1.03
CA GLY A 83 -9.94 -3.24 2.45
C GLY A 83 -10.93 -2.10 2.69
N PRO A 84 -12.23 -2.31 2.43
CA PRO A 84 -13.22 -1.27 2.61
C PRO A 84 -13.33 -0.85 4.08
N THR A 85 -13.33 0.45 4.33
CA THR A 85 -13.46 1.03 5.69
C THR A 85 -14.78 1.73 5.88
N LEU A 86 -15.37 2.24 4.79
CA LEU A 86 -16.65 2.92 4.78
C LEU A 86 -17.60 2.23 3.81
N PHE A 87 -18.71 1.69 4.33
CA PHE A 87 -19.80 1.13 3.54
C PHE A 87 -20.91 2.19 3.42
N ARG A 88 -21.07 2.77 2.23
CA ARG A 88 -22.25 3.57 1.87
C ARG A 88 -23.13 2.74 0.94
N GLU A 89 -24.43 3.02 0.89
CA GLU A 89 -25.41 2.21 0.14
C GLU A 89 -25.00 1.92 -1.32
N THR A 90 -24.22 2.79 -1.94
CA THR A 90 -23.80 2.68 -3.35
C THR A 90 -22.31 2.78 -3.58
N ARG A 91 -21.49 3.02 -2.54
CA ARG A 91 -20.04 3.25 -2.67
C ARG A 91 -19.27 2.70 -1.47
N HIS A 92 -18.27 1.92 -1.75
CA HIS A 92 -17.27 1.53 -0.76
C HIS A 92 -16.04 2.42 -0.95
N TYR A 93 -15.43 2.81 0.15
CA TYR A 93 -14.22 3.63 0.17
C TYR A 93 -13.24 3.03 1.17
N GLY A 94 -11.98 2.98 0.83
CA GLY A 94 -10.99 2.43 1.74
C GLY A 94 -9.62 2.21 1.14
N ASN A 95 -8.91 1.28 1.74
CA ASN A 95 -7.61 0.85 1.29
C ASN A 95 -7.74 -0.35 0.34
N ALA A 96 -6.70 -0.59 -0.44
CA ALA A 96 -6.55 -1.84 -1.18
C ALA A 96 -5.08 -2.25 -1.21
N LEU A 97 -4.84 -3.54 -1.43
CA LEU A 97 -3.52 -4.07 -1.70
C LEU A 97 -3.56 -4.80 -3.05
N LEU A 98 -2.68 -4.42 -3.95
CA LEU A 98 -2.43 -5.12 -5.21
C LEU A 98 -1.18 -5.97 -5.04
N THR A 99 -1.19 -7.23 -5.49
CA THR A 99 -0.04 -8.13 -5.35
C THR A 99 0.13 -9.04 -6.56
N ARG A 100 1.38 -9.29 -6.94
CA ARG A 100 1.79 -10.34 -7.89
C ARG A 100 2.30 -11.59 -7.17
N LEU A 101 2.46 -11.51 -5.85
CA LEU A 101 2.97 -12.60 -5.04
C LEU A 101 1.84 -13.49 -4.55
N PRO A 102 2.08 -14.81 -4.40
CA PRO A 102 1.14 -15.71 -3.78
C PRO A 102 0.83 -15.26 -2.35
N LEU A 103 -0.44 -15.07 -2.07
CA LEU A 103 -0.92 -14.69 -0.74
C LEU A 103 -0.94 -15.92 0.18
N ARG A 104 -0.36 -15.79 1.39
CA ARG A 104 -0.42 -16.81 2.43
C ARG A 104 -1.62 -16.62 3.35
N SER A 105 -1.81 -15.39 3.81
CA SER A 105 -2.96 -15.01 4.62
C SER A 105 -3.25 -13.52 4.51
N PHE A 106 -4.50 -13.15 4.81
CA PHE A 106 -4.87 -11.74 4.84
C PHE A 106 -6.05 -11.51 5.79
N LYS A 107 -6.07 -10.36 6.44
CA LYS A 107 -7.17 -9.93 7.29
C LYS A 107 -7.36 -8.41 7.26
N HIS A 108 -8.60 -7.99 7.50
CA HIS A 108 -8.96 -6.60 7.73
C HIS A 108 -8.83 -6.26 9.21
N ILE A 109 -8.41 -5.03 9.47
CA ILE A 109 -8.25 -4.50 10.82
C ILE A 109 -9.05 -3.21 10.89
N ASP A 110 -9.98 -3.15 11.83
CA ASP A 110 -10.72 -1.92 12.10
C ASP A 110 -9.87 -0.97 12.95
N LEU A 111 -9.63 0.23 12.42
CA LEU A 111 -8.94 1.33 13.09
C LEU A 111 -9.86 2.53 13.28
N SER A 112 -11.17 2.33 13.27
CA SER A 112 -12.16 3.38 13.45
C SER A 112 -12.07 4.01 14.83
N PHE A 113 -12.03 5.33 14.90
CA PHE A 113 -12.00 6.10 16.14
C PHE A 113 -13.28 6.88 16.30
N SER A 114 -13.87 6.84 17.50
CA SER A 114 -15.18 7.45 17.76
C SER A 114 -15.25 8.92 17.33
N GLY A 115 -16.28 9.28 16.57
CA GLY A 115 -16.50 10.63 16.07
C GLY A 115 -15.54 11.08 14.97
N CYS A 116 -14.88 10.12 14.30
CA CYS A 116 -14.05 10.33 13.12
C CYS A 116 -14.55 9.48 11.96
N GLU A 117 -14.00 9.73 10.76
CA GLU A 117 -14.23 8.87 9.61
C GLU A 117 -13.65 7.48 9.86
N PRO A 118 -14.36 6.39 9.51
CA PRO A 118 -13.84 5.05 9.66
C PRO A 118 -12.50 4.86 8.94
N ARG A 119 -11.55 4.22 9.62
CA ARG A 119 -10.23 3.89 9.10
C ARG A 119 -9.94 2.41 9.33
N GLY A 120 -9.04 1.86 8.54
CA GLY A 120 -8.66 0.47 8.66
C GLY A 120 -7.24 0.20 8.17
N ALA A 121 -6.82 -1.05 8.38
CA ALA A 121 -5.63 -1.56 7.76
C ALA A 121 -5.91 -2.93 7.12
N ILE A 122 -5.09 -3.28 6.13
CA ILE A 122 -4.99 -4.61 5.56
C ILE A 122 -3.69 -5.21 6.09
N GLU A 123 -3.76 -6.36 6.73
CA GLU A 123 -2.60 -7.17 7.04
C GLU A 123 -2.58 -8.38 6.10
N ALA A 124 -1.46 -8.54 5.39
CA ALA A 124 -1.24 -9.66 4.47
C ALA A 124 0.13 -10.28 4.70
N THR A 125 0.24 -11.60 4.53
CA THR A 125 1.51 -12.33 4.66
C THR A 125 1.89 -13.01 3.35
N PHE A 126 3.20 -12.99 3.05
CA PHE A 126 3.79 -13.53 1.84
C PHE A 126 5.06 -14.32 2.18
N ASP A 127 5.41 -15.29 1.35
CA ASP A 127 6.71 -15.95 1.39
C ASP A 127 7.63 -15.32 0.33
N VAL A 128 8.73 -14.69 0.75
CA VAL A 128 9.66 -13.97 -0.14
C VAL A 128 11.10 -14.34 0.19
N ALA A 129 11.80 -14.91 -0.77
CA ALA A 129 13.22 -15.28 -0.63
C ALA A 129 13.52 -16.16 0.62
N GLY A 130 12.56 -16.98 1.04
CA GLY A 130 12.66 -17.83 2.21
C GLY A 130 12.34 -17.15 3.55
N TYR A 131 11.86 -15.90 3.51
CA TYR A 131 11.38 -15.16 4.67
C TYR A 131 9.85 -15.01 4.64
N GLU A 132 9.23 -15.05 5.82
CA GLU A 132 7.85 -14.63 5.99
C GLU A 132 7.80 -13.10 6.07
N LEU A 133 7.13 -12.47 5.08
CA LEU A 133 6.92 -11.04 5.00
C LEU A 133 5.49 -10.69 5.43
N GLN A 134 5.35 -9.96 6.54
CA GLN A 134 4.11 -9.31 6.95
C GLN A 134 4.04 -7.90 6.33
N VAL A 135 2.96 -7.61 5.63
CA VAL A 135 2.65 -6.28 5.08
C VAL A 135 1.42 -5.73 5.77
N ILE A 136 1.53 -4.54 6.37
CA ILE A 136 0.42 -3.82 7.02
C ILE A 136 0.21 -2.52 6.24
N ALA A 137 -0.83 -2.47 5.42
CA ALA A 137 -1.20 -1.31 4.61
C ALA A 137 -2.31 -0.51 5.30
N THR A 138 -2.14 0.81 5.46
CA THR A 138 -3.09 1.64 6.21
C THR A 138 -3.26 3.03 5.62
N HIS A 139 -4.35 3.71 6.00
CA HIS A 139 -4.57 5.15 5.84
C HIS A 139 -5.07 5.68 7.18
N LEU A 140 -4.23 6.48 7.87
CA LEU A 140 -4.55 6.98 9.20
C LEU A 140 -5.44 8.22 9.15
N GLY A 141 -6.08 8.51 10.27
CA GLY A 141 -6.99 9.63 10.40
C GLY A 141 -6.31 10.98 10.52
N LEU A 142 -7.10 12.05 10.35
CA LEU A 142 -6.61 13.43 10.31
C LEU A 142 -6.35 14.02 11.70
N LYS A 143 -7.03 13.53 12.75
CA LYS A 143 -6.90 14.09 14.10
C LYS A 143 -5.71 13.50 14.85
N PRO A 144 -4.91 14.31 15.57
CA PRO A 144 -3.75 13.79 16.32
C PRO A 144 -4.09 12.74 17.40
N ALA A 145 -5.26 12.82 18.03
CA ALA A 145 -5.71 11.85 19.03
C ALA A 145 -6.02 10.50 18.38
N GLU A 146 -6.70 10.53 17.25
CA GLU A 146 -7.05 9.40 16.41
C GLU A 146 -5.78 8.67 15.95
N ARG A 147 -4.83 9.37 15.32
CA ARG A 147 -3.56 8.77 14.88
C ARG A 147 -2.77 8.13 16.02
N ARG A 148 -2.75 8.74 17.21
CA ARG A 148 -2.09 8.14 18.38
C ARG A 148 -2.71 6.82 18.80
N TRP A 149 -4.03 6.73 18.75
CA TRP A 149 -4.74 5.50 19.05
C TRP A 149 -4.48 4.44 17.97
N GLN A 150 -4.64 4.81 16.71
CA GLN A 150 -4.44 3.93 15.54
C GLN A 150 -3.02 3.35 15.49
N VAL A 151 -1.99 4.17 15.72
CA VAL A 151 -0.60 3.67 15.76
C VAL A 151 -0.37 2.68 16.88
N LYS A 152 -1.00 2.84 18.05
CA LYS A 152 -0.90 1.84 19.12
C LYS A 152 -1.51 0.50 18.69
N GLN A 153 -2.67 0.52 18.03
CA GLN A 153 -3.29 -0.70 17.50
C GLN A 153 -2.38 -1.37 16.47
N LEU A 154 -1.79 -0.61 15.54
CA LEU A 154 -0.86 -1.15 14.53
C LEU A 154 0.40 -1.77 15.15
N LEU A 155 0.95 -1.18 16.20
CA LEU A 155 2.10 -1.72 16.92
C LEU A 155 1.76 -2.99 17.69
N GLU A 156 0.54 -3.08 18.23
CA GLU A 156 0.04 -4.30 18.89
C GLU A 156 -0.09 -5.44 17.87
N ILE A 157 -0.66 -5.18 16.70
CA ILE A 157 -0.79 -6.16 15.61
C ILE A 157 0.60 -6.67 15.19
N LYS A 158 1.54 -5.75 14.96
CA LYS A 158 2.92 -6.12 14.63
C LYS A 158 3.53 -7.05 15.68
N SER A 159 3.26 -6.83 16.96
CA SER A 159 3.81 -7.61 18.07
C SER A 159 3.19 -9.01 18.23
N GLN A 160 1.99 -9.21 17.69
CA GLN A 160 1.28 -10.50 17.76
C GLN A 160 1.74 -11.52 16.73
N GLN A 161 2.45 -11.08 15.69
CA GLN A 161 2.94 -11.94 14.63
C GLN A 161 4.48 -11.91 14.57
N GLU A 162 5.11 -13.09 14.70
CA GLU A 162 6.56 -13.28 14.60
C GLU A 162 6.98 -13.48 13.14
N ALA A 163 6.64 -12.53 12.25
CA ALA A 163 7.13 -12.56 10.88
C ALA A 163 8.63 -12.23 10.83
N ASP A 164 9.35 -12.85 9.90
CA ASP A 164 10.77 -12.57 9.68
C ASP A 164 11.03 -11.11 9.32
N ILE A 165 10.10 -10.52 8.56
CA ILE A 165 10.15 -9.12 8.13
C ILE A 165 8.73 -8.55 8.23
N SER A 166 8.57 -7.40 8.90
CA SER A 166 7.32 -6.63 8.92
C SER A 166 7.52 -5.34 8.13
N CYS A 167 6.58 -5.05 7.23
CA CYS A 167 6.49 -3.81 6.45
C CYS A 167 5.19 -3.10 6.79
N LEU A 168 5.28 -1.91 7.39
CA LEU A 168 4.14 -1.01 7.60
C LEU A 168 4.23 0.13 6.60
N LEU A 169 3.15 0.36 5.83
CA LEU A 169 3.13 1.39 4.80
C LEU A 169 1.75 2.02 4.64
N GLY A 170 1.74 3.23 4.04
CA GLY A 170 0.52 3.96 3.74
C GLY A 170 0.64 5.46 3.99
N ASP A 171 -0.46 6.16 3.78
CA ASP A 171 -0.63 7.55 4.19
C ASP A 171 -0.93 7.62 5.69
N VAL A 172 0.01 8.13 6.45
CA VAL A 172 -0.13 8.22 7.92
C VAL A 172 -0.64 9.57 8.39
N ASN A 173 -0.87 10.52 7.48
CA ASN A 173 -1.41 11.85 7.76
C ASN A 173 -0.70 12.61 8.90
N GLU A 174 0.59 12.28 9.19
CA GLU A 174 1.34 12.92 10.25
C GLU A 174 2.28 13.99 9.68
N TRP A 175 1.88 15.23 9.84
CA TRP A 175 2.56 16.42 9.33
C TRP A 175 3.84 16.77 10.10
N LEU A 176 3.89 16.42 11.40
CA LEU A 176 5.00 16.75 12.27
C LEU A 176 6.01 15.60 12.30
N LEU A 177 7.23 15.83 11.80
CA LEU A 177 8.30 14.83 11.79
C LEU A 177 8.69 14.30 13.17
N TRP A 178 8.39 15.05 14.24
CA TRP A 178 8.61 14.68 15.66
C TRP A 178 7.31 14.34 16.40
N GLY A 179 6.21 14.12 15.68
CA GLY A 179 4.92 13.72 16.24
C GLY A 179 5.04 12.44 17.06
N ARG A 180 4.21 12.30 18.12
CA ARG A 180 4.22 11.09 18.96
C ARG A 180 4.00 9.80 18.15
N PRO A 181 3.07 9.75 17.18
CA PRO A 181 2.88 8.56 16.33
C PRO A 181 4.17 8.12 15.67
N LEU A 182 4.90 9.03 15.01
CA LEU A 182 6.15 8.70 14.31
C LEU A 182 7.24 8.24 15.28
N ARG A 183 7.36 8.88 16.47
CA ARG A 183 8.34 8.47 17.48
C ARG A 183 8.10 7.04 17.97
N TRP A 184 6.83 6.65 18.16
CA TRP A 184 6.49 5.28 18.56
C TRP A 184 6.82 4.28 17.44
N LEU A 185 6.48 4.60 16.19
CA LEU A 185 6.84 3.77 15.04
C LEU A 185 8.35 3.60 14.90
N HIS A 186 9.13 4.68 15.06
CA HIS A 186 10.60 4.63 14.99
C HIS A 186 11.26 3.81 16.11
N GLN A 187 10.56 3.55 17.22
CA GLN A 187 11.05 2.65 18.28
C GLN A 187 10.90 1.18 17.91
N HIS A 188 9.99 0.84 17.00
CA HIS A 188 9.63 -0.54 16.63
C HIS A 188 10.06 -0.92 15.21
N PHE A 189 10.41 0.06 14.40
CA PHE A 189 10.88 -0.12 13.03
C PHE A 189 12.21 0.58 12.83
N SER A 190 13.00 0.08 11.87
CA SER A 190 14.23 0.75 11.47
C SER A 190 13.94 2.15 10.93
N ALA A 191 14.77 3.13 11.30
CA ALA A 191 14.63 4.50 10.81
C ALA A 191 14.76 4.55 9.28
N GLN A 192 13.83 5.23 8.64
CA GLN A 192 13.81 5.44 7.20
C GLN A 192 13.85 6.94 6.89
N PRO A 193 14.42 7.35 5.75
CA PRO A 193 14.43 8.75 5.35
C PRO A 193 13.01 9.29 5.15
N HIS A 194 12.82 10.57 5.50
CA HIS A 194 11.57 11.29 5.31
C HIS A 194 11.54 11.89 3.91
N LEU A 195 10.89 11.21 2.97
CA LEU A 195 10.78 11.67 1.60
C LEU A 195 9.43 12.35 1.37
N PRO A 196 9.40 13.65 0.99
CA PRO A 196 8.15 14.34 0.71
C PRO A 196 7.41 13.77 -0.49
N THR A 197 6.09 13.54 -0.30
CA THR A 197 5.16 12.99 -1.30
C THR A 197 3.99 13.91 -1.59
N PHE A 198 3.67 14.83 -0.69
CA PHE A 198 2.49 15.71 -0.76
C PHE A 198 2.87 17.20 -0.65
N PRO A 199 2.21 18.11 -1.36
CA PRO A 199 1.35 17.84 -2.53
C PRO A 199 2.20 17.46 -3.76
N ALA A 200 1.66 16.64 -4.66
CA ALA A 200 2.41 16.04 -5.78
C ALA A 200 3.09 17.07 -6.69
N GLY A 201 2.49 18.24 -6.88
CA GLY A 201 3.05 19.32 -7.70
C GLY A 201 4.35 19.90 -7.10
N TRP A 202 4.38 20.11 -5.79
CA TRP A 202 5.52 20.64 -5.02
C TRP A 202 5.61 19.94 -3.67
N PRO A 203 6.19 18.74 -3.60
CA PRO A 203 6.16 17.93 -2.39
C PRO A 203 7.02 18.51 -1.28
N VAL A 204 6.37 18.82 -0.15
CA VAL A 204 6.98 19.39 1.07
C VAL A 204 6.69 18.52 2.31
N PHE A 205 5.59 17.76 2.31
CA PHE A 205 5.20 16.90 3.42
C PHE A 205 5.42 15.43 3.07
N ALA A 206 5.98 14.68 4.01
CA ALA A 206 6.16 13.24 3.90
C ALA A 206 4.99 12.56 4.65
N LEU A 207 3.81 12.52 4.03
CA LEU A 207 2.61 11.91 4.60
C LEU A 207 2.59 10.40 4.38
N ASP A 208 3.08 9.97 3.22
CA ASP A 208 3.23 8.56 2.86
C ASP A 208 4.53 8.02 3.43
N ARG A 209 4.47 6.84 4.03
CA ARG A 209 5.58 6.21 4.73
C ARG A 209 5.68 4.72 4.42
N ILE A 210 6.92 4.21 4.48
CA ILE A 210 7.22 2.78 4.48
C ILE A 210 8.23 2.53 5.59
N TRP A 211 7.91 1.63 6.51
CA TRP A 211 8.80 1.15 7.57
C TRP A 211 9.01 -0.35 7.45
N ILE A 212 10.22 -0.81 7.66
CA ILE A 212 10.60 -2.22 7.57
C ILE A 212 11.39 -2.61 8.82
N SER A 213 11.06 -3.77 9.41
CA SER A 213 11.72 -4.28 10.60
C SER A 213 11.57 -5.81 10.72
N PRO A 214 12.64 -6.55 11.10
CA PRO A 214 14.03 -6.11 11.10
C PRO A 214 14.55 -5.88 9.67
N GLN A 215 15.60 -5.08 9.54
CA GLN A 215 16.21 -4.83 8.23
C GLN A 215 17.17 -5.98 7.89
N ARG A 216 16.65 -7.03 7.24
CA ARG A 216 17.40 -8.24 6.85
C ARG A 216 17.96 -8.19 5.42
N CYS A 217 17.77 -7.07 4.72
CA CYS A 217 18.15 -6.90 3.32
C CYS A 217 18.59 -5.46 3.05
N GLN A 218 19.18 -5.23 1.88
CA GLN A 218 19.46 -3.87 1.43
C GLN A 218 18.16 -3.17 1.02
N ILE A 219 17.95 -1.96 1.51
CA ILE A 219 16.75 -1.18 1.27
C ILE A 219 17.09 0.11 0.55
N LYS A 220 16.38 0.39 -0.54
CA LYS A 220 16.41 1.68 -1.23
C LYS A 220 15.00 2.26 -1.31
N LEU A 221 14.78 3.36 -0.59
CA LEU A 221 13.53 4.13 -0.60
C LEU A 221 13.63 5.27 -1.60
N SER A 222 12.57 5.51 -2.38
CA SER A 222 12.50 6.59 -3.37
C SER A 222 11.06 7.03 -3.61
N VAL A 223 10.88 8.30 -4.00
CA VAL A 223 9.59 8.83 -4.48
C VAL A 223 9.55 8.76 -5.99
N HIS A 224 8.47 8.23 -6.55
CA HIS A 224 8.23 8.19 -7.99
C HIS A 224 7.70 9.56 -8.44
N LYS A 225 8.50 10.31 -9.24
CA LYS A 225 8.25 11.74 -9.55
C LYS A 225 8.12 12.00 -11.05
N THR A 226 7.44 11.13 -11.79
CA THR A 226 7.18 11.37 -13.22
C THR A 226 6.19 12.51 -13.42
N ALA A 227 6.14 13.06 -14.63
CA ALA A 227 5.13 14.06 -14.99
C ALA A 227 3.70 13.48 -14.85
N LEU A 228 3.55 12.20 -15.20
CA LEU A 228 2.29 11.47 -15.07
C LEU A 228 1.88 11.34 -13.61
N ALA A 229 2.77 10.90 -12.72
CA ALA A 229 2.48 10.75 -11.30
C ALA A 229 2.08 12.09 -10.64
N ARG A 230 2.71 13.22 -11.03
CA ARG A 230 2.35 14.56 -10.55
C ARG A 230 0.95 15.02 -10.95
N GLN A 231 0.44 14.51 -12.06
CA GLN A 231 -0.88 14.85 -12.55
C GLN A 231 -1.95 13.89 -12.04
N ALA A 232 -1.59 12.63 -11.79
CA ALA A 232 -2.53 11.54 -11.54
C ALA A 232 -3.22 11.60 -10.16
N SER A 233 -2.54 12.16 -9.14
CA SER A 233 -3.05 12.34 -7.78
C SER A 233 -2.44 13.58 -7.15
N ASP A 234 -2.95 14.01 -6.00
CA ASP A 234 -2.33 15.03 -5.15
C ASP A 234 -1.18 14.48 -4.28
N HIS A 235 -1.00 13.16 -4.23
CA HIS A 235 0.14 12.47 -3.64
C HIS A 235 1.08 11.89 -4.72
N LEU A 236 2.35 11.67 -4.36
CA LEU A 236 3.32 10.93 -5.17
C LEU A 236 3.53 9.54 -4.58
N PRO A 237 3.66 8.49 -5.42
CA PRO A 237 3.97 7.16 -4.92
C PRO A 237 5.32 7.11 -4.18
N LEU A 238 5.35 6.40 -3.06
CA LEU A 238 6.58 6.07 -2.34
C LEU A 238 6.91 4.59 -2.60
N VAL A 239 8.16 4.33 -2.97
CA VAL A 239 8.61 3.00 -3.40
C VAL A 239 9.80 2.56 -2.59
N VAL A 240 9.80 1.30 -2.15
CA VAL A 240 10.95 0.63 -1.57
C VAL A 240 11.37 -0.55 -2.44
N LYS A 241 12.67 -0.64 -2.72
CA LYS A 241 13.30 -1.83 -3.32
C LYS A 241 14.13 -2.52 -2.25
N MET A 242 13.81 -3.79 -2.02
CA MET A 242 14.46 -4.67 -1.07
C MET A 242 15.28 -5.70 -1.84
N ARG A 243 16.57 -5.83 -1.52
CA ARG A 243 17.46 -6.81 -2.14
C ARG A 243 17.97 -7.77 -1.06
N PHE A 244 17.57 -9.03 -1.19
CA PHE A 244 17.91 -10.13 -0.30
C PHE A 244 19.26 -10.75 -0.63
#